data_c00677e58696d166ea9f2d1ce6fe96f6
#
_entry.id   c00677e58696d166ea9f2d1ce6fe96f6
#
_cell.length_a   1.000
_cell.length_b   1.000
_cell.length_c   1.000
_cell.angle_alpha   90.00
_cell.angle_beta   90.00
_cell.angle_gamma   90.00
#
_symmetry.space_group_name_H-M   'P 1'
#
loop_
_entity.id
_entity.type
_entity.pdbx_description
1 polymer ?
#
loop_
_entity_poly.entity_id
_entity_poly.type
_entity_poly.pdbx_seq_one_letter_code
_entity_poly.pdbx_strand_id
1 'polypeptide(L)'
;MTRFGYAVTTTAAVSLLGVLSLVSFAPKLIWNASASAPIGLYAIEPAPSPDVTDLVAVRAPEPLASFLAEGGYLPRGVPLMKRVVALPGQRVCRTGLAITVDAVPMGHALDRDHRGNPLPIWQGCRVVAEGELFLMNWKVRDSLDGRYFGPLPASAVIGRAIPVYTDEGGDGRFVWRAPTR
;
A
#
# COMPACT_ATOMS: atom_id res chain seq x y z
N MET A 1 -12.32 44.82 18.66
CA MET A 1 -11.20 44.71 17.69
C MET A 1 -11.37 45.79 16.65
N THR A 2 -10.28 46.47 16.27
CA THR A 2 -10.33 47.50 15.22
C THR A 2 -10.32 46.84 13.83
N ARG A 3 -10.82 47.60 12.80
CA ARG A 3 -10.79 47.10 11.40
C ARG A 3 -9.40 46.62 10.96
N PHE A 4 -8.37 47.30 11.46
CA PHE A 4 -6.97 46.94 11.25
C PHE A 4 -6.64 45.56 11.88
N GLY A 5 -7.11 45.30 13.10
CA GLY A 5 -6.92 44.02 13.78
C GLY A 5 -7.54 42.85 12.98
N TYR A 6 -8.76 43.04 12.44
CA TYR A 6 -9.35 41.99 11.58
C TYR A 6 -8.55 41.76 10.30
N ALA A 7 -8.07 42.82 9.63
CA ALA A 7 -7.27 42.67 8.42
C ALA A 7 -5.99 41.89 8.68
N VAL A 8 -5.27 42.21 9.75
CA VAL A 8 -4.03 41.53 10.11
C VAL A 8 -4.29 40.04 10.44
N THR A 9 -5.27 39.75 11.28
CA THR A 9 -5.58 38.34 11.66
C THR A 9 -6.05 37.51 10.47
N THR A 10 -6.89 38.08 9.59
CA THR A 10 -7.33 37.37 8.38
C THR A 10 -6.15 37.09 7.44
N THR A 11 -5.31 38.10 7.18
CA THR A 11 -4.14 37.91 6.31
C THR A 11 -3.18 36.86 6.88
N ALA A 12 -2.91 36.90 8.20
CA ALA A 12 -2.05 35.91 8.85
C ALA A 12 -2.65 34.49 8.76
N ALA A 13 -3.96 34.33 8.99
CA ALA A 13 -4.64 33.06 8.89
C ALA A 13 -4.60 32.49 7.46
N VAL A 14 -4.89 33.32 6.44
CA VAL A 14 -4.83 32.92 5.03
C VAL A 14 -3.40 32.55 4.62
N SER A 15 -2.41 33.33 5.04
CA SER A 15 -1.00 33.02 4.74
C SER A 15 -0.56 31.70 5.39
N LEU A 16 -0.95 31.46 6.64
CA LEU A 16 -0.65 30.21 7.35
C LEU A 16 -1.28 29.01 6.65
N LEU A 17 -2.55 29.10 6.27
CA LEU A 17 -3.24 28.04 5.52
C LEU A 17 -2.58 27.80 4.17
N GLY A 18 -2.17 28.87 3.48
CA GLY A 18 -1.45 28.80 2.21
C GLY A 18 -0.10 28.07 2.36
N VAL A 19 0.67 28.37 3.39
CA VAL A 19 1.94 27.67 3.67
C VAL A 19 1.69 26.20 4.03
N LEU A 20 0.71 25.92 4.89
CA LEU A 20 0.37 24.55 5.28
C LEU A 20 -0.11 23.69 4.11
N SER A 21 -0.78 24.28 3.12
CA SER A 21 -1.23 23.55 1.92
C SER A 21 -0.09 23.14 0.98
N LEU A 22 1.09 23.77 1.09
CA LEU A 22 2.29 23.43 0.32
C LEU A 22 3.13 22.34 0.98
N VAL A 23 2.86 22.00 2.25
CA VAL A 23 3.60 20.99 3.00
C VAL A 23 2.86 19.67 2.92
N SER A 24 3.43 18.66 2.26
CA SER A 24 2.91 17.31 2.27
C SER A 24 3.41 16.56 3.50
N PHE A 25 2.52 16.21 4.40
CA PHE A 25 2.83 15.35 5.54
C PHE A 25 2.56 13.90 5.19
N ALA A 26 3.46 13.00 5.60
CA ALA A 26 3.16 11.57 5.58
C ALA A 26 1.95 11.31 6.51
N PRO A 27 0.94 10.55 6.08
CA PRO A 27 -0.20 10.25 6.91
C PRO A 27 0.25 9.48 8.17
N LYS A 28 -0.26 9.88 9.34
CA LYS A 28 -0.01 9.17 10.61
C LYS A 28 -1.04 8.08 10.87
N LEU A 29 -2.22 8.24 10.28
CA LEU A 29 -3.33 7.29 10.38
C LEU A 29 -3.91 7.08 8.98
N ILE A 30 -4.24 5.83 8.66
CA ILE A 30 -4.91 5.44 7.43
C ILE A 30 -6.10 4.55 7.77
N TRP A 31 -7.25 4.86 7.19
CA TRP A 31 -8.39 3.95 7.18
C TRP A 31 -8.31 3.07 5.92
N ASN A 32 -8.10 1.77 6.10
CA ASN A 32 -8.19 0.81 5.01
C ASN A 32 -9.64 0.37 4.83
N ALA A 33 -10.19 0.63 3.65
CA ALA A 33 -11.53 0.22 3.25
C ALA A 33 -11.54 -1.01 2.32
N SER A 34 -10.38 -1.54 1.95
CA SER A 34 -10.26 -2.66 1.02
C SER A 34 -10.02 -3.98 1.77
N ALA A 35 -10.70 -5.05 1.34
CA ALA A 35 -10.58 -6.38 1.94
C ALA A 35 -9.23 -7.08 1.65
N SER A 36 -8.30 -6.45 0.91
CA SER A 36 -6.97 -7.02 0.66
C SER A 36 -6.07 -7.05 1.90
N ALA A 37 -6.38 -6.27 2.91
CA ALA A 37 -5.89 -6.34 4.27
C ALA A 37 -7.10 -6.14 5.21
N PRO A 38 -7.04 -6.47 6.51
CA PRO A 38 -8.17 -6.23 7.41
C PRO A 38 -8.68 -4.79 7.31
N ILE A 39 -10.00 -4.63 7.19
CA ILE A 39 -10.61 -3.30 7.11
C ILE A 39 -10.44 -2.61 8.46
N GLY A 40 -10.08 -1.31 8.46
CA GLY A 40 -9.97 -0.57 9.71
C GLY A 40 -8.91 0.52 9.73
N LEU A 41 -8.64 1.00 10.94
CA LEU A 41 -7.72 2.07 11.23
C LEU A 41 -6.33 1.53 11.54
N TYR A 42 -5.33 2.09 10.87
CA TYR A 42 -3.92 1.78 11.06
C TYR A 42 -3.12 3.03 11.43
N ALA A 43 -2.21 2.88 12.36
CA ALA A 43 -1.14 3.85 12.58
C ALA A 43 0.00 3.58 11.60
N ILE A 44 0.59 4.62 11.04
CA ILE A 44 1.72 4.52 10.11
C ILE A 44 2.99 4.93 10.84
N GLU A 45 3.89 3.97 11.00
CA GLU A 45 5.18 4.15 11.62
C GLU A 45 6.30 4.14 10.57
N PRO A 46 7.37 4.91 10.76
CA PRO A 46 8.54 4.84 9.89
C PRO A 46 9.07 3.39 9.78
N ALA A 47 9.36 2.95 8.56
CA ALA A 47 9.92 1.63 8.29
C ALA A 47 11.11 1.75 7.34
N PRO A 48 12.28 2.21 7.82
CA PRO A 48 13.45 2.38 6.97
C PRO A 48 13.96 1.04 6.43
N SER A 49 13.72 -0.05 7.15
CA SER A 49 14.07 -1.41 6.76
C SER A 49 12.91 -2.33 7.14
N PRO A 50 11.89 -2.47 6.28
CA PRO A 50 10.78 -3.36 6.55
C PRO A 50 11.23 -4.82 6.45
N ASP A 51 10.68 -5.66 7.33
CA ASP A 51 10.92 -7.10 7.37
C ASP A 51 9.87 -7.89 6.60
N VAL A 52 10.20 -9.14 6.27
CA VAL A 52 9.24 -10.09 5.69
C VAL A 52 8.05 -10.25 6.64
N THR A 53 6.85 -10.24 6.10
CA THR A 53 5.54 -10.22 6.75
C THR A 53 5.04 -8.87 7.24
N ASP A 54 5.87 -7.84 7.33
CA ASP A 54 5.40 -6.49 7.66
C ASP A 54 4.29 -6.05 6.71
N LEU A 55 3.22 -5.51 7.28
CA LEU A 55 2.19 -4.82 6.51
C LEU A 55 2.65 -3.37 6.30
N VAL A 56 2.79 -2.96 5.05
CA VAL A 56 3.27 -1.63 4.70
C VAL A 56 2.24 -0.85 3.89
N ALA A 57 2.17 0.46 4.14
CA ALA A 57 1.47 1.39 3.29
C ALA A 57 2.40 1.85 2.17
N VAL A 58 1.96 1.75 0.91
CA VAL A 58 2.79 1.99 -0.27
C VAL A 58 2.11 2.99 -1.18
N ARG A 59 2.84 4.02 -1.60
CA ARG A 59 2.40 4.91 -2.67
C ARG A 59 2.64 4.19 -4.00
N ALA A 60 1.56 3.93 -4.75
CA ALA A 60 1.69 3.33 -6.07
C ALA A 60 2.56 4.23 -6.96
N PRO A 61 3.70 3.75 -7.50
CA PRO A 61 4.48 4.51 -8.49
C PRO A 61 3.75 4.52 -9.83
N GLU A 62 4.06 5.47 -10.69
CA GLU A 62 3.63 5.43 -12.09
C GLU A 62 4.45 4.34 -12.85
N PRO A 63 3.84 3.57 -13.79
CA PRO A 63 2.47 3.67 -14.31
C PRO A 63 1.41 2.90 -13.49
N LEU A 64 1.80 2.28 -12.37
CA LEU A 64 0.87 1.49 -11.54
C LEU A 64 -0.29 2.33 -11.01
N ALA A 65 -0.03 3.57 -10.56
CA ALA A 65 -1.07 4.47 -10.07
C ALA A 65 -2.13 4.77 -11.14
N SER A 66 -1.71 4.96 -12.40
CA SER A 66 -2.62 5.14 -13.54
C SER A 66 -3.47 3.90 -13.78
N PHE A 67 -2.86 2.72 -13.86
CA PHE A 67 -3.57 1.46 -14.04
C PHE A 67 -4.65 1.24 -12.98
N LEU A 68 -4.30 1.46 -11.70
CA LEU A 68 -5.23 1.27 -10.58
C LEU A 68 -6.41 2.25 -10.63
N ALA A 69 -6.14 3.51 -10.97
CA ALA A 69 -7.18 4.54 -11.02
C ALA A 69 -8.11 4.36 -12.22
N GLU A 70 -7.57 4.12 -13.42
CA GLU A 70 -8.32 3.91 -14.66
C GLU A 70 -9.15 2.62 -14.61
N GLY A 71 -8.61 1.57 -13.99
CA GLY A 71 -9.34 0.32 -13.74
C GLY A 71 -10.39 0.41 -12.62
N GLY A 72 -10.47 1.55 -11.91
CA GLY A 72 -11.41 1.73 -10.81
C GLY A 72 -11.10 0.85 -9.59
N TYR A 73 -9.83 0.40 -9.44
CA TYR A 73 -9.38 -0.42 -8.32
C TYR A 73 -8.99 0.41 -7.11
N LEU A 74 -8.29 1.54 -7.34
CA LEU A 74 -7.84 2.43 -6.27
C LEU A 74 -7.69 3.86 -6.81
N PRO A 75 -8.28 4.87 -6.17
CA PRO A 75 -8.08 6.26 -6.58
C PRO A 75 -6.62 6.69 -6.49
N ARG A 76 -6.20 7.67 -7.34
CA ARG A 76 -4.86 8.25 -7.25
C ARG A 76 -4.60 8.83 -5.87
N GLY A 77 -3.39 8.64 -5.37
CA GLY A 77 -2.96 9.17 -4.06
C GLY A 77 -3.40 8.34 -2.85
N VAL A 78 -4.29 7.35 -3.02
CA VAL A 78 -4.66 6.41 -1.96
C VAL A 78 -3.57 5.33 -1.85
N PRO A 79 -2.97 5.10 -0.66
CA PRO A 79 -1.95 4.09 -0.47
C PRO A 79 -2.48 2.66 -0.63
N LEU A 80 -1.65 1.80 -1.21
CA LEU A 80 -1.83 0.35 -1.16
C LEU A 80 -1.42 -0.18 0.21
N MET A 81 -2.16 -1.17 0.74
CA MET A 81 -1.78 -1.90 1.95
C MET A 81 -1.34 -3.31 1.54
N LYS A 82 -0.04 -3.61 1.63
CA LYS A 82 0.55 -4.88 1.20
C LYS A 82 1.57 -5.41 2.20
N ARG A 83 1.73 -6.74 2.25
CA ARG A 83 2.77 -7.37 3.06
C ARG A 83 4.05 -7.52 2.27
N VAL A 84 5.18 -7.33 2.95
CA VAL A 84 6.49 -7.63 2.41
C VAL A 84 6.64 -9.15 2.36
N VAL A 85 6.99 -9.69 1.20
CA VAL A 85 7.10 -11.14 0.96
C VAL A 85 8.51 -11.54 0.55
N ALA A 86 9.23 -10.64 -0.14
CA ALA A 86 10.64 -10.82 -0.37
C ALA A 86 11.41 -9.51 -0.29
N LEU A 87 12.63 -9.62 0.19
CA LEU A 87 13.63 -8.57 0.37
C LEU A 87 14.70 -8.64 -0.74
N PRO A 88 15.57 -7.62 -0.87
CA PRO A 88 16.70 -7.66 -1.79
C PRO A 88 17.51 -8.95 -1.67
N GLY A 89 17.96 -9.47 -2.82
CA GLY A 89 18.70 -10.73 -2.93
C GLY A 89 17.84 -11.99 -3.06
N GLN A 90 16.57 -11.96 -2.64
CA GLN A 90 15.67 -13.11 -2.80
C GLN A 90 15.15 -13.22 -4.23
N ARG A 91 14.91 -14.45 -4.67
CA ARG A 91 14.43 -14.74 -6.04
C ARG A 91 12.91 -14.91 -6.05
N VAL A 92 12.25 -14.11 -6.84
CA VAL A 92 10.82 -14.23 -7.10
C VAL A 92 10.60 -14.76 -8.52
N CYS A 93 9.70 -15.72 -8.66
CA CYS A 93 9.38 -16.31 -9.96
C CYS A 93 7.87 -16.30 -10.18
N ARG A 94 7.47 -16.05 -11.44
CA ARG A 94 6.11 -16.30 -11.93
C ARG A 94 6.21 -17.29 -13.10
N THR A 95 5.62 -18.47 -12.93
CA THR A 95 5.55 -19.51 -13.94
C THR A 95 4.07 -19.78 -14.24
N GLY A 96 3.60 -19.31 -15.38
CA GLY A 96 2.16 -19.24 -15.64
C GLY A 96 1.45 -18.35 -14.62
N LEU A 97 0.63 -18.95 -13.78
CA LEU A 97 -0.06 -18.24 -12.68
C LEU A 97 0.62 -18.43 -11.32
N ALA A 98 1.51 -19.40 -11.18
CA ALA A 98 2.16 -19.71 -9.91
C ALA A 98 3.24 -18.68 -9.56
N ILE A 99 3.26 -18.26 -8.30
CA ILE A 99 4.25 -17.34 -7.73
C ILE A 99 5.06 -18.10 -6.68
N THR A 100 6.38 -17.99 -6.74
CA THR A 100 7.28 -18.53 -5.73
C THR A 100 8.28 -17.47 -5.26
N VAL A 101 8.74 -17.60 -4.03
CA VAL A 101 9.88 -16.87 -3.47
C VAL A 101 10.89 -17.88 -2.96
N ASP A 102 12.12 -17.83 -3.48
CA ASP A 102 13.20 -18.82 -3.19
C ASP A 102 12.69 -20.27 -3.30
N ALA A 103 11.94 -20.56 -4.38
CA ALA A 103 11.26 -21.82 -4.67
C ALA A 103 10.09 -22.18 -3.71
N VAL A 104 9.77 -21.37 -2.70
CA VAL A 104 8.62 -21.58 -1.81
C VAL A 104 7.36 -21.06 -2.49
N PRO A 105 6.29 -21.87 -2.64
CA PRO A 105 5.02 -21.43 -3.23
C PRO A 105 4.35 -20.36 -2.37
N MET A 106 4.00 -19.24 -2.99
CA MET A 106 3.32 -18.11 -2.32
C MET A 106 1.84 -17.96 -2.73
N GLY A 107 1.44 -18.60 -3.81
CA GLY A 107 0.07 -18.56 -4.33
C GLY A 107 0.03 -18.41 -5.85
N HIS A 108 -1.15 -18.01 -6.36
CA HIS A 108 -1.39 -17.90 -7.79
C HIS A 108 -1.93 -16.51 -8.13
N ALA A 109 -1.53 -16.00 -9.29
CA ALA A 109 -2.17 -14.87 -9.94
C ALA A 109 -3.49 -15.31 -10.60
N LEU A 110 -4.29 -14.34 -11.04
CA LEU A 110 -5.45 -14.55 -11.88
C LEU A 110 -5.15 -13.99 -13.28
N ASP A 111 -5.80 -14.52 -14.32
CA ASP A 111 -5.72 -13.96 -15.68
C ASP A 111 -6.59 -12.72 -15.83
N ARG A 112 -7.71 -12.69 -15.09
CA ARG A 112 -8.73 -11.63 -15.17
C ARG A 112 -9.20 -11.26 -13.77
N ASP A 113 -9.64 -10.02 -13.62
CA ASP A 113 -10.34 -9.56 -12.43
C ASP A 113 -11.79 -10.10 -12.37
N HIS A 114 -12.51 -9.77 -11.30
CA HIS A 114 -13.91 -10.17 -11.12
C HIS A 114 -14.89 -9.52 -12.13
N ARG A 115 -14.44 -8.50 -12.87
CA ARG A 115 -15.20 -7.84 -13.95
C ARG A 115 -14.86 -8.42 -15.33
N GLY A 116 -13.92 -9.39 -15.39
CA GLY A 116 -13.46 -10.00 -16.63
C GLY A 116 -12.36 -9.23 -17.36
N ASN A 117 -11.83 -8.13 -16.79
CA ASN A 117 -10.73 -7.38 -17.40
C ASN A 117 -9.41 -8.15 -17.26
N PRO A 118 -8.55 -8.17 -18.29
CA PRO A 118 -7.26 -8.82 -18.21
C PRO A 118 -6.36 -8.11 -17.20
N LEU A 119 -5.63 -8.90 -16.41
CA LEU A 119 -4.68 -8.41 -15.44
C LEU A 119 -3.26 -8.40 -16.01
N PRO A 120 -2.38 -7.50 -15.54
CA PRO A 120 -1.00 -7.42 -16.00
C PRO A 120 -0.24 -8.73 -15.79
N ILE A 121 0.65 -9.05 -16.72
CA ILE A 121 1.39 -10.31 -16.73
C ILE A 121 2.89 -10.00 -16.82
N TRP A 122 3.66 -10.59 -15.92
CA TRP A 122 5.09 -10.81 -16.10
C TRP A 122 5.38 -12.31 -15.97
N GLN A 123 6.50 -12.77 -16.50
CA GLN A 123 6.88 -14.18 -16.49
C GLN A 123 8.38 -14.33 -16.22
N GLY A 124 8.76 -15.52 -15.74
CA GLY A 124 10.12 -15.87 -15.44
C GLY A 124 10.52 -15.58 -14.00
N CYS A 125 11.82 -15.58 -13.74
CA CYS A 125 12.40 -15.33 -12.43
C CYS A 125 13.21 -14.04 -12.45
N ARG A 126 13.18 -13.30 -11.33
CA ARG A 126 14.03 -12.13 -11.10
C ARG A 126 14.49 -12.10 -9.65
N VAL A 127 15.68 -11.64 -9.42
CA VAL A 127 16.16 -11.33 -8.07
C VAL A 127 15.64 -9.96 -7.71
N VAL A 128 15.07 -9.82 -6.50
CA VAL A 128 14.67 -8.52 -5.96
C VAL A 128 15.95 -7.69 -5.81
N ALA A 129 16.00 -6.55 -6.48
CA ALA A 129 17.20 -5.71 -6.49
C ALA A 129 17.33 -4.89 -5.19
N GLU A 130 18.54 -4.37 -4.94
CA GLU A 130 18.72 -3.37 -3.87
C GLU A 130 17.78 -2.20 -4.07
N GLY A 131 17.08 -1.79 -3.00
CA GLY A 131 16.07 -0.74 -3.07
C GLY A 131 14.72 -1.16 -3.64
N GLU A 132 14.48 -2.44 -3.84
CA GLU A 132 13.18 -3.01 -4.20
C GLU A 132 12.63 -3.92 -3.10
N LEU A 133 11.30 -4.12 -3.11
CA LEU A 133 10.58 -5.07 -2.25
C LEU A 133 9.55 -5.83 -3.08
N PHE A 134 9.38 -7.12 -2.82
CA PHE A 134 8.27 -7.86 -3.39
C PHE A 134 7.11 -7.90 -2.40
N LEU A 135 5.99 -7.35 -2.80
CA LEU A 135 4.85 -7.09 -1.95
C LEU A 135 3.65 -7.94 -2.40
N MET A 136 3.02 -8.67 -1.48
CA MET A 136 1.90 -9.54 -1.81
C MET A 136 1.02 -9.82 -0.58
N ASN A 137 -0.29 -9.77 -0.74
CA ASN A 137 -1.23 -10.27 0.26
C ASN A 137 -1.60 -11.72 -0.07
N TRP A 138 -0.72 -12.66 0.27
CA TRP A 138 -0.80 -14.07 -0.18
C TRP A 138 -2.07 -14.80 0.26
N LYS A 139 -2.72 -14.37 1.36
CA LYS A 139 -3.97 -14.95 1.85
C LYS A 139 -5.19 -14.49 1.04
N VAL A 140 -5.07 -13.41 0.27
CA VAL A 140 -6.17 -12.81 -0.48
C VAL A 140 -5.96 -13.06 -1.97
N ARG A 141 -6.80 -13.92 -2.53
CA ARG A 141 -6.62 -14.44 -3.89
C ARG A 141 -6.69 -13.35 -4.99
N ASP A 142 -7.60 -12.40 -4.85
CA ASP A 142 -7.87 -11.33 -5.82
C ASP A 142 -7.16 -10.01 -5.50
N SER A 143 -6.24 -10.02 -4.54
CA SER A 143 -5.45 -8.83 -4.24
C SER A 143 -4.55 -8.45 -5.42
N LEU A 144 -4.62 -7.21 -5.86
CA LEU A 144 -3.71 -6.63 -6.87
C LEU A 144 -2.40 -6.24 -6.19
N ASP A 145 -1.32 -6.97 -6.50
CA ASP A 145 -0.04 -6.87 -5.83
C ASP A 145 1.12 -7.35 -6.72
N GLY A 146 2.26 -7.74 -6.15
CA GLY A 146 3.44 -8.20 -6.87
C GLY A 146 3.22 -9.37 -7.82
N ARG A 147 2.12 -10.11 -7.66
CA ARG A 147 1.71 -11.13 -8.64
C ARG A 147 1.54 -10.56 -10.05
N TYR A 148 1.17 -9.28 -10.15
CA TYR A 148 0.86 -8.58 -11.41
C TYR A 148 1.90 -7.53 -11.78
N PHE A 149 2.54 -6.91 -10.79
CA PHE A 149 3.40 -5.74 -10.99
C PHE A 149 4.89 -6.06 -10.80
N GLY A 150 5.21 -7.23 -10.19
CA GLY A 150 6.57 -7.55 -9.77
C GLY A 150 7.02 -6.76 -8.54
N PRO A 151 8.35 -6.70 -8.26
CA PRO A 151 8.91 -5.88 -7.21
C PRO A 151 8.64 -4.38 -7.42
N LEU A 152 8.47 -3.66 -6.33
CA LEU A 152 8.27 -2.20 -6.31
C LEU A 152 9.45 -1.52 -5.59
N PRO A 153 9.75 -0.25 -5.91
CA PRO A 153 10.77 0.51 -5.20
C PRO A 153 10.49 0.60 -3.70
N ALA A 154 11.47 0.31 -2.86
CA ALA A 154 11.35 0.47 -1.40
C ALA A 154 11.06 1.92 -1.00
N SER A 155 11.51 2.91 -1.80
CA SER A 155 11.20 4.33 -1.63
C SER A 155 9.71 4.67 -1.78
N ALA A 156 8.91 3.76 -2.35
CA ALA A 156 7.46 3.90 -2.43
C ALA A 156 6.76 3.58 -1.10
N VAL A 157 7.44 2.93 -0.15
CA VAL A 157 6.91 2.63 1.17
C VAL A 157 6.77 3.92 1.98
N ILE A 158 5.56 4.20 2.45
CA ILE A 158 5.25 5.34 3.32
C ILE A 158 5.62 5.01 4.77
N GLY A 159 5.39 3.75 5.18
CA GLY A 159 5.69 3.24 6.51
C GLY A 159 5.01 1.91 6.77
N ARG A 160 5.31 1.33 7.93
CA ARG A 160 4.67 0.12 8.45
C ARG A 160 3.29 0.46 9.00
N ALA A 161 2.31 -0.34 8.62
CA ALA A 161 0.93 -0.16 9.06
C ALA A 161 0.64 -1.05 10.27
N ILE A 162 0.44 -0.42 11.41
CA ILE A 162 0.16 -1.07 12.69
C ILE A 162 -1.35 -1.02 12.94
N PRO A 163 -2.02 -2.16 13.14
CA PRO A 163 -3.45 -2.19 13.44
C PRO A 163 -3.78 -1.41 14.71
N VAL A 164 -4.73 -0.49 14.62
CA VAL A 164 -5.27 0.24 15.78
C VAL A 164 -6.67 -0.24 16.11
N TYR A 165 -7.52 -0.34 15.10
CA TYR A 165 -8.91 -0.80 15.23
C TYR A 165 -9.32 -1.45 13.91
N THR A 166 -9.29 -2.78 13.85
CA THR A 166 -9.38 -3.54 12.60
C THR A 166 -10.31 -4.71 12.70
N ASP A 167 -10.98 -5.04 11.59
CA ASP A 167 -11.82 -6.22 11.42
C ASP A 167 -10.96 -7.35 10.85
N GLU A 168 -10.38 -8.15 11.74
CA GLU A 168 -9.46 -9.24 11.37
C GLU A 168 -10.18 -10.43 10.73
N GLY A 169 -11.43 -10.64 11.09
CA GLY A 169 -12.25 -11.76 10.61
C GLY A 169 -13.05 -11.46 9.35
N GLY A 170 -13.20 -10.17 8.99
CA GLY A 170 -14.08 -9.75 7.90
C GLY A 170 -15.57 -9.93 8.22
N ASP A 171 -15.93 -10.02 9.50
CA ASP A 171 -17.28 -10.27 10.01
C ASP A 171 -17.94 -9.01 10.61
N GLY A 172 -17.29 -7.87 10.48
CA GLY A 172 -17.75 -6.57 11.02
C GLY A 172 -17.41 -6.38 12.50
N ARG A 173 -16.65 -7.28 13.11
CA ARG A 173 -16.20 -7.18 14.50
C ARG A 173 -14.80 -6.59 14.57
N PHE A 174 -14.73 -5.35 14.98
CA PHE A 174 -13.46 -4.64 15.08
C PHE A 174 -12.78 -4.91 16.42
N VAL A 175 -11.47 -5.13 16.36
CA VAL A 175 -10.61 -5.41 17.51
C VAL A 175 -9.58 -4.30 17.66
N TRP A 176 -9.38 -3.83 18.89
CA TRP A 176 -8.33 -2.87 19.21
C TRP A 176 -6.96 -3.55 19.26
N ARG A 177 -5.97 -2.94 18.57
CA ARG A 177 -4.57 -3.39 18.57
C ARG A 177 -4.44 -4.89 18.29
N ALA A 178 -5.13 -5.35 17.25
CA ALA A 178 -4.97 -6.72 16.80
C ALA A 178 -3.49 -7.03 16.55
N PRO A 179 -3.02 -8.26 16.83
CA PRO A 179 -1.64 -8.63 16.55
C PRO A 179 -1.38 -8.56 15.04
N THR A 180 -0.26 -7.98 14.65
CA THR A 180 0.23 -8.03 13.26
C THR A 180 0.60 -9.49 12.95
N ARG A 181 -0.20 -10.15 12.11
CA ARG A 181 0.03 -11.54 11.69
C ARG A 181 0.59 -11.59 10.30
#